data_6ac5717b8559323c7941430c572a7edc
#
_entry.id   6ac5717b8559323c7941430c572a7edc
#
_cell.length_a   1.000
_cell.length_b   1.000
_cell.length_c   1.000
_cell.angle_alpha   90.00
_cell.angle_beta   90.00
_cell.angle_gamma   90.00
#
_symmetry.space_group_name_H-M   'P 1'
#
loop_
_entity.id
_entity.type
_entity.pdbx_description
1 polymer ?
#
loop_
_entity_poly.entity_id
_entity_poly.type
_entity_poly.pdbx_seq_one_letter_code
_entity_poly.pdbx_strand_id
1 'polypeptide(L)'
;MNWNGDKSIKMNLDKTGKSDKTGTTNKNSGIKPNVKYNDILSKLDKYKDENIVPMHMPGAKRNKELIELYMGDMGNPYEKDITEINGFDNMHNAETIIKDAFDEAAELYGADESWYLVNGSTAGNMSAICGVTHKNDVVIMARNCHISVYNAVILNELNPVYIYPEYDEEYGYYKGITLKEIKDIVDKYSSDHDRNDIKAVILTSPTYEGNVSDIKSIAEYLHQYNIPLIVDEAHGAHFNFSESFPQSAVKCGADIVINSVHKTLPSLTQTALIHINYGIVDVERIRRYWNIYQSTSPSYILMSSIARSLSIVKN
;
A
#
# COMPACT_ATOMS: atom_id res chain seq x y z
N MET A 1 17.25 -32.61 22.56
CA MET A 1 18.28 -32.65 21.52
C MET A 1 19.30 -31.58 21.84
N ASN A 2 20.50 -32.01 22.25
CA ASN A 2 21.58 -31.13 22.71
C ASN A 2 22.29 -30.49 21.52
N TRP A 3 22.39 -29.17 21.50
CA TRP A 3 23.26 -28.41 20.63
C TRP A 3 24.43 -27.85 21.49
N ASN A 4 25.55 -28.54 21.51
CA ASN A 4 26.84 -28.01 21.93
C ASN A 4 27.70 -27.81 20.68
N GLY A 5 28.18 -26.60 20.46
CA GLY A 5 29.07 -26.28 19.36
C GLY A 5 29.63 -24.88 19.47
N ASP A 6 30.42 -24.67 20.49
CA ASP A 6 31.26 -23.48 20.70
C ASP A 6 32.32 -23.40 19.60
N LYS A 7 32.31 -22.36 18.76
CA LYS A 7 33.44 -21.93 17.94
C LYS A 7 33.64 -20.44 18.09
N SER A 8 34.37 -20.09 19.15
CA SER A 8 34.96 -18.76 19.34
C SER A 8 35.93 -18.44 18.19
N ILE A 9 35.58 -17.46 17.35
CA ILE A 9 36.53 -16.84 16.41
C ILE A 9 37.39 -15.88 17.21
N LYS A 10 38.66 -16.26 17.43
CA LYS A 10 39.67 -15.37 18.00
C LYS A 10 40.10 -14.36 16.96
N MET A 11 39.71 -13.08 17.16
CA MET A 11 40.38 -11.97 16.49
C MET A 11 41.77 -11.76 17.12
N ASN A 12 42.83 -11.99 16.37
CA ASN A 12 44.16 -11.54 16.73
C ASN A 12 44.27 -10.04 16.42
N LEU A 13 44.30 -9.24 17.49
CA LEU A 13 44.72 -7.85 17.43
C LEU A 13 46.25 -7.80 17.64
N ASP A 14 46.96 -7.48 16.55
CA ASP A 14 48.40 -7.26 16.64
C ASP A 14 48.68 -5.83 17.11
N LYS A 15 49.36 -5.70 18.23
CA LYS A 15 49.81 -4.41 18.80
C LYS A 15 51.23 -4.14 18.34
N THR A 16 51.44 -3.28 17.35
CA THR A 16 52.69 -2.54 17.25
C THR A 16 52.42 -1.13 16.73
N GLY A 17 52.51 -0.17 17.63
CA GLY A 17 52.53 1.25 17.27
C GLY A 17 53.92 1.66 16.77
N LYS A 18 53.94 2.35 15.64
CA LYS A 18 54.94 3.39 15.33
C LYS A 18 54.31 4.39 14.34
N SER A 19 54.34 5.64 14.76
CA SER A 19 53.99 6.82 13.92
C SER A 19 55.10 7.08 12.94
N ASP A 20 54.74 7.22 11.64
CA ASP A 20 55.55 7.97 10.67
C ASP A 20 54.63 8.86 9.82
N LYS A 21 54.97 10.16 9.91
CA LYS A 21 54.36 11.21 9.10
C LYS A 21 55.04 11.25 7.74
N THR A 22 54.41 10.76 6.71
CA THR A 22 54.67 11.24 5.34
C THR A 22 53.39 11.07 4.53
N GLY A 23 52.91 12.18 3.94
CA GLY A 23 51.67 12.21 3.15
C GLY A 23 51.80 11.37 1.90
N THR A 24 50.92 10.40 1.80
CA THR A 24 50.61 9.69 0.55
C THR A 24 49.15 9.41 0.54
N THR A 25 48.48 9.93 -0.47
CA THR A 25 47.09 9.66 -0.80
C THR A 25 46.84 8.14 -0.89
N ASN A 26 46.25 7.56 0.12
CA ASN A 26 45.77 6.19 0.07
C ASN A 26 44.64 6.11 -0.95
N LYS A 27 44.96 5.75 -2.18
CA LYS A 27 44.00 5.11 -3.06
C LYS A 27 43.63 3.78 -2.40
N ASN A 28 42.49 3.73 -1.77
CA ASN A 28 41.86 2.47 -1.35
C ASN A 28 41.64 1.62 -2.62
N SER A 29 42.65 0.82 -2.97
CA SER A 29 42.48 -0.31 -3.87
C SER A 29 41.77 -1.40 -3.10
N GLY A 30 40.49 -1.15 -2.75
CA GLY A 30 39.63 -2.16 -2.21
C GLY A 30 39.51 -3.25 -3.27
N ILE A 31 40.10 -4.42 -3.00
CA ILE A 31 39.81 -5.65 -3.75
C ILE A 31 38.31 -5.85 -3.57
N LYS A 32 37.52 -5.44 -4.59
CA LYS A 32 36.10 -5.81 -4.64
C LYS A 32 36.10 -7.33 -4.69
N PRO A 33 35.50 -8.02 -3.72
CA PRO A 33 35.39 -9.46 -3.81
C PRO A 33 34.74 -9.78 -5.15
N ASN A 34 35.26 -10.77 -5.88
CA ASN A 34 34.71 -11.22 -7.15
C ASN A 34 33.41 -11.96 -6.86
N VAL A 35 32.40 -11.19 -6.38
CA VAL A 35 31.07 -11.71 -6.09
C VAL A 35 30.32 -11.75 -7.40
N LYS A 36 30.01 -12.96 -7.83
CA LYS A 36 29.14 -13.18 -8.97
C LYS A 36 27.71 -12.80 -8.56
N TYR A 37 27.31 -11.55 -8.88
CA TYR A 37 25.95 -11.10 -8.65
C TYR A 37 24.97 -11.95 -9.48
N ASN A 38 23.77 -12.16 -8.93
CA ASN A 38 22.74 -12.86 -9.69
C ASN A 38 22.25 -11.98 -10.87
N ASP A 39 21.58 -12.60 -11.82
CA ASP A 39 21.09 -11.91 -13.02
C ASP A 39 20.14 -10.74 -12.74
N ILE A 40 19.43 -10.73 -11.63
CA ILE A 40 18.49 -9.66 -11.27
C ILE A 40 19.24 -8.34 -11.06
N LEU A 41 20.28 -8.34 -10.22
CA LEU A 41 21.08 -7.13 -9.95
C LEU A 41 21.76 -6.62 -11.22
N SER A 42 22.38 -7.52 -12.01
CA SER A 42 23.02 -7.17 -13.27
C SER A 42 22.04 -6.56 -14.29
N LYS A 43 20.81 -7.05 -14.34
CA LYS A 43 19.76 -6.49 -15.20
C LYS A 43 19.28 -5.13 -14.70
N LEU A 44 19.15 -4.94 -13.39
CA LEU A 44 18.80 -3.65 -12.81
C LEU A 44 19.89 -2.59 -13.07
N ASP A 45 21.17 -2.95 -12.90
CA ASP A 45 22.28 -2.06 -13.20
C ASP A 45 22.30 -1.67 -14.69
N LYS A 46 22.13 -2.64 -15.59
CA LYS A 46 22.03 -2.36 -17.03
C LYS A 46 20.85 -1.42 -17.33
N TYR A 47 19.67 -1.73 -16.81
CA TYR A 47 18.47 -0.92 -17.00
C TYR A 47 18.62 0.49 -16.43
N LYS A 48 19.33 0.67 -15.31
CA LYS A 48 19.62 1.99 -14.73
C LYS A 48 20.42 2.88 -15.71
N ASP A 49 21.33 2.30 -16.48
CA ASP A 49 22.20 3.02 -17.42
C ASP A 49 21.53 3.24 -18.80
N GLU A 50 20.41 2.58 -19.07
CA GLU A 50 19.62 2.81 -20.28
C GLU A 50 18.90 4.16 -20.22
N ASN A 51 18.99 4.94 -21.31
CA ASN A 51 18.31 6.24 -21.43
C ASN A 51 16.85 6.05 -21.88
N ILE A 52 16.07 5.35 -21.06
CA ILE A 52 14.65 5.06 -21.29
C ILE A 52 13.79 5.98 -20.42
N VAL A 53 12.73 6.56 -21.00
CA VAL A 53 11.71 7.27 -20.23
C VAL A 53 10.78 6.24 -19.57
N PRO A 54 10.78 6.13 -18.22
CA PRO A 54 10.03 5.08 -17.53
C PRO A 54 8.55 5.45 -17.43
N MET A 55 7.72 4.89 -18.30
CA MET A 55 6.27 5.05 -18.25
C MET A 55 5.59 4.04 -17.31
N HIS A 56 6.35 3.08 -16.77
CA HIS A 56 5.88 2.10 -15.80
C HIS A 56 5.94 2.63 -14.34
N MET A 57 5.34 1.89 -13.40
CA MET A 57 5.49 2.14 -11.97
C MET A 57 6.94 1.86 -11.51
N PRO A 58 7.44 2.50 -10.46
CA PRO A 58 6.76 3.37 -9.51
C PRO A 58 6.60 4.83 -9.97
N GLY A 59 5.77 5.61 -9.21
CA GLY A 59 5.42 7.00 -9.52
C GLY A 59 6.58 7.98 -9.55
N ALA A 60 7.69 7.72 -8.86
CA ALA A 60 8.91 8.54 -8.90
C ALA A 60 9.57 8.58 -10.30
N LYS A 61 9.19 7.66 -11.19
CA LYS A 61 9.62 7.64 -12.62
C LYS A 61 11.13 7.76 -12.83
N ARG A 62 11.96 7.32 -11.88
CA ARG A 62 13.43 7.47 -11.91
C ARG A 62 13.87 8.93 -12.15
N ASN A 63 13.04 9.88 -11.78
CA ASN A 63 13.35 11.30 -11.90
C ASN A 63 14.43 11.68 -10.90
N LYS A 64 15.66 11.90 -11.38
CA LYS A 64 16.82 12.19 -10.54
C LYS A 64 16.65 13.50 -9.76
N GLU A 65 16.12 14.54 -10.40
CA GLU A 65 15.89 15.83 -9.76
C GLU A 65 14.87 15.72 -8.63
N LEU A 66 13.75 15.02 -8.87
CA LEU A 66 12.75 14.74 -7.86
C LEU A 66 13.34 13.93 -6.70
N ILE A 67 14.12 12.88 -7.02
CA ILE A 67 14.74 12.01 -6.03
C ILE A 67 15.76 12.81 -5.19
N GLU A 68 16.65 13.59 -5.82
CA GLU A 68 17.65 14.38 -5.13
C GLU A 68 17.04 15.50 -4.29
N LEU A 69 16.02 16.21 -4.83
CA LEU A 69 15.40 17.34 -4.17
C LEU A 69 14.48 16.93 -3.01
N TYR A 70 13.66 15.89 -3.20
CA TYR A 70 12.56 15.58 -2.29
C TYR A 70 12.70 14.26 -1.54
N MET A 71 13.28 13.24 -2.15
CA MET A 71 13.46 11.95 -1.47
C MET A 71 14.63 11.99 -0.48
N GLY A 72 15.42 13.07 -0.56
CA GLY A 72 16.48 13.36 0.36
C GLY A 72 17.55 12.29 0.37
N ASP A 73 18.39 12.39 1.35
CA ASP A 73 19.47 11.44 1.58
C ASP A 73 18.92 10.17 2.25
N MET A 74 18.29 9.30 1.46
CA MET A 74 18.00 7.94 1.91
C MET A 74 19.31 7.20 2.21
N GLY A 75 20.41 7.65 1.59
CA GLY A 75 21.74 7.08 1.77
C GLY A 75 21.78 5.59 1.41
N ASN A 76 22.69 4.88 2.05
CA ASN A 76 22.75 3.43 1.96
C ASN A 76 21.59 2.82 2.79
N PRO A 77 20.64 2.11 2.18
CA PRO A 77 19.50 1.56 2.92
C PRO A 77 19.92 0.59 4.03
N TYR A 78 21.03 -0.12 3.87
CA TYR A 78 21.54 -1.03 4.89
C TYR A 78 21.98 -0.33 6.19
N GLU A 79 22.25 0.97 6.16
CA GLU A 79 22.60 1.74 7.35
C GLU A 79 21.36 2.22 8.13
N LYS A 80 20.19 2.17 7.51
CA LYS A 80 18.89 2.63 8.04
C LYS A 80 17.88 1.50 8.19
N ASP A 81 18.24 0.28 7.79
CA ASP A 81 17.35 -0.88 7.89
C ASP A 81 17.41 -1.44 9.31
N ILE A 82 16.34 -1.25 10.03
CA ILE A 82 16.18 -1.64 11.44
C ILE A 82 14.84 -2.36 11.62
N THR A 83 14.68 -2.99 12.76
CA THR A 83 13.38 -3.44 13.28
C THR A 83 12.96 -2.56 14.47
N GLU A 84 11.98 -2.99 15.26
CA GLU A 84 11.53 -2.32 16.48
C GLU A 84 12.58 -2.40 17.58
N ILE A 85 13.42 -1.36 17.69
CA ILE A 85 14.45 -1.21 18.72
C ILE A 85 14.14 -0.04 19.64
N ASN A 86 14.81 0.06 20.78
CA ASN A 86 14.63 1.16 21.73
C ASN A 86 14.81 2.53 21.06
N GLY A 87 13.81 3.40 21.23
CA GLY A 87 13.74 4.73 20.61
C GLY A 87 13.05 4.74 19.25
N PHE A 88 12.63 3.58 18.77
CA PHE A 88 11.76 3.40 17.59
C PHE A 88 10.47 2.69 17.98
N ASP A 89 9.45 2.83 17.16
CA ASP A 89 8.10 2.35 17.42
C ASP A 89 7.86 0.95 16.83
N ASN A 90 6.75 0.33 17.17
CA ASN A 90 6.29 -0.93 16.58
C ASN A 90 5.04 -0.68 15.73
N MET A 91 5.11 -0.97 14.44
CA MET A 91 3.99 -0.73 13.52
C MET A 91 2.69 -1.42 13.98
N HIS A 92 2.80 -2.61 14.56
CA HIS A 92 1.64 -3.39 15.02
C HIS A 92 1.06 -2.91 16.37
N ASN A 93 1.79 -2.07 17.10
CA ASN A 93 1.37 -1.41 18.34
C ASN A 93 1.98 -0.01 18.39
N ALA A 94 1.60 0.84 17.43
CA ALA A 94 2.16 2.16 17.24
C ALA A 94 1.73 3.12 18.38
N GLU A 95 2.71 3.71 19.07
CA GLU A 95 2.50 4.58 20.21
C GLU A 95 3.19 5.95 20.06
N THR A 96 4.18 6.06 19.17
CA THR A 96 5.02 7.27 19.01
C THR A 96 5.17 7.66 17.54
N ILE A 97 6.36 7.57 16.97
CA ILE A 97 6.68 8.08 15.62
C ILE A 97 5.86 7.44 14.49
N ILE A 98 5.50 6.17 14.62
CA ILE A 98 4.64 5.51 13.63
C ILE A 98 3.18 5.93 13.84
N LYS A 99 2.74 6.08 15.10
CA LYS A 99 1.42 6.61 15.43
C LYS A 99 1.24 8.02 14.87
N ASP A 100 2.22 8.90 15.08
CA ASP A 100 2.22 10.27 14.55
C ASP A 100 2.13 10.26 13.01
N ALA A 101 2.85 9.34 12.35
CA ALA A 101 2.82 9.19 10.90
C ALA A 101 1.45 8.67 10.39
N PHE A 102 0.77 7.81 11.15
CA PHE A 102 -0.58 7.37 10.84
C PHE A 102 -1.59 8.51 10.99
N ASP A 103 -1.49 9.28 12.06
CA ASP A 103 -2.36 10.43 12.32
C ASP A 103 -2.17 11.53 11.26
N GLU A 104 -0.93 11.81 10.86
CA GLU A 104 -0.64 12.74 9.76
C GLU A 104 -1.26 12.25 8.43
N ALA A 105 -1.18 10.96 8.13
CA ALA A 105 -1.81 10.41 6.93
C ALA A 105 -3.34 10.51 7.01
N ALA A 106 -3.95 10.24 8.16
CA ALA A 106 -5.39 10.37 8.37
C ALA A 106 -5.85 11.81 8.16
N GLU A 107 -5.17 12.79 8.78
CA GLU A 107 -5.45 14.22 8.61
C GLU A 107 -5.34 14.64 7.13
N LEU A 108 -4.26 14.21 6.45
CA LEU A 108 -3.98 14.60 5.07
C LEU A 108 -5.03 14.09 4.08
N TYR A 109 -5.54 12.88 4.28
CA TYR A 109 -6.58 12.29 3.44
C TYR A 109 -8.01 12.62 3.91
N GLY A 110 -8.17 13.08 5.16
CA GLY A 110 -9.46 13.37 5.78
C GLY A 110 -10.21 12.10 6.19
N ALA A 111 -9.49 11.06 6.61
CA ALA A 111 -10.02 9.84 7.19
C ALA A 111 -10.03 9.91 8.72
N ASP A 112 -10.83 9.07 9.38
CA ASP A 112 -10.78 8.94 10.84
C ASP A 112 -9.53 8.17 11.28
N GLU A 113 -9.12 7.14 10.53
CA GLU A 113 -7.84 6.45 10.72
C GLU A 113 -7.16 6.16 9.37
N SER A 114 -5.83 6.16 9.40
CA SER A 114 -5.01 5.71 8.26
C SER A 114 -3.82 4.91 8.76
N TRP A 115 -3.56 3.77 8.12
CA TRP A 115 -2.43 2.93 8.48
C TRP A 115 -1.55 2.65 7.28
N TYR A 116 -0.25 2.56 7.50
CA TYR A 116 0.70 2.21 6.46
C TYR A 116 0.60 0.73 6.09
N LEU A 117 0.84 0.46 4.82
CA LEU A 117 0.89 -0.88 4.25
C LEU A 117 2.27 -1.08 3.61
N VAL A 118 3.05 -2.00 4.15
CA VAL A 118 4.38 -2.38 3.61
C VAL A 118 4.32 -3.68 2.79
N ASN A 119 3.16 -4.33 2.76
CA ASN A 119 2.86 -5.51 1.93
C ASN A 119 1.93 -5.17 0.76
N GLY A 120 1.93 -3.89 0.34
CA GLY A 120 1.17 -3.39 -0.81
C GLY A 120 -0.33 -3.26 -0.53
N SER A 121 -1.04 -2.69 -1.50
CA SER A 121 -2.51 -2.63 -1.49
C SER A 121 -3.15 -4.01 -1.46
N THR A 122 -2.42 -5.06 -1.85
CA THR A 122 -2.86 -6.46 -1.70
C THR A 122 -3.23 -6.76 -0.25
N ALA A 123 -2.33 -6.44 0.69
CA ALA A 123 -2.61 -6.62 2.12
C ALA A 123 -3.76 -5.72 2.60
N GLY A 124 -3.87 -4.49 2.07
CA GLY A 124 -4.97 -3.57 2.37
C GLY A 124 -6.33 -4.13 1.96
N ASN A 125 -6.47 -4.57 0.71
CA ASN A 125 -7.70 -5.18 0.20
C ASN A 125 -8.11 -6.42 1.01
N MET A 126 -7.15 -7.30 1.30
CA MET A 126 -7.39 -8.49 2.10
C MET A 126 -7.80 -8.15 3.53
N SER A 127 -7.15 -7.17 4.16
CA SER A 127 -7.48 -6.71 5.51
C SER A 127 -8.88 -6.09 5.58
N ALA A 128 -9.21 -5.24 4.62
CA ALA A 128 -10.51 -4.60 4.53
C ALA A 128 -11.64 -5.64 4.39
N ILE A 129 -11.52 -6.52 3.39
CA ILE A 129 -12.57 -7.50 3.08
C ILE A 129 -12.73 -8.52 4.22
N CYS A 130 -11.64 -9.13 4.68
CA CYS A 130 -11.69 -10.09 5.79
C CYS A 130 -12.09 -9.43 7.12
N GLY A 131 -11.79 -8.13 7.29
CA GLY A 131 -12.16 -7.34 8.45
C GLY A 131 -13.68 -7.11 8.57
N VAL A 132 -14.40 -6.96 7.46
CA VAL A 132 -15.84 -6.69 7.47
C VAL A 132 -16.70 -7.92 7.20
N THR A 133 -16.11 -9.07 6.82
CA THR A 133 -16.85 -10.26 6.41
C THR A 133 -16.50 -11.49 7.25
N HIS A 134 -17.38 -12.48 7.26
CA HIS A 134 -17.19 -13.83 7.81
C HIS A 134 -17.38 -14.85 6.71
N LYS A 135 -16.96 -16.09 6.98
CA LYS A 135 -17.20 -17.23 6.10
C LYS A 135 -18.69 -17.32 5.70
N ASN A 136 -18.92 -17.57 4.43
CA ASN A 136 -20.23 -17.66 3.77
C ASN A 136 -21.00 -16.33 3.62
N ASP A 137 -20.46 -15.22 4.08
CA ASP A 137 -21.06 -13.90 3.83
C ASP A 137 -21.13 -13.59 2.33
N VAL A 138 -22.14 -12.81 1.96
CA VAL A 138 -22.31 -12.33 0.59
C VAL A 138 -21.63 -10.99 0.43
N VAL A 139 -20.87 -10.84 -0.65
CA VAL A 139 -20.27 -9.57 -1.06
C VAL A 139 -20.64 -9.26 -2.50
N ILE A 140 -20.95 -7.99 -2.78
CA ILE A 140 -21.11 -7.50 -4.14
C ILE A 140 -19.77 -6.93 -4.58
N MET A 141 -19.24 -7.35 -5.71
CA MET A 141 -17.95 -6.87 -6.21
C MET A 141 -17.94 -6.65 -7.72
N ALA A 142 -17.22 -5.61 -8.14
CA ALA A 142 -17.02 -5.36 -9.57
C ALA A 142 -16.15 -6.47 -10.19
N ARG A 143 -16.53 -6.93 -11.39
CA ARG A 143 -15.83 -8.04 -12.05
C ARG A 143 -14.39 -7.70 -12.46
N ASN A 144 -14.08 -6.41 -12.62
CA ASN A 144 -12.74 -5.89 -12.94
C ASN A 144 -11.89 -5.57 -11.71
N CYS A 145 -12.25 -6.03 -10.50
CA CYS A 145 -11.43 -5.88 -9.31
C CYS A 145 -10.06 -6.55 -9.47
N HIS A 146 -9.09 -6.00 -8.74
CA HIS A 146 -7.74 -6.57 -8.67
C HIS A 146 -7.77 -7.99 -8.07
N ILE A 147 -6.81 -8.84 -8.48
CA ILE A 147 -6.70 -10.23 -7.99
C ILE A 147 -6.69 -10.37 -6.46
N SER A 148 -6.23 -9.37 -5.72
CA SER A 148 -6.23 -9.39 -4.24
C SER A 148 -7.64 -9.44 -3.65
N VAL A 149 -8.63 -8.85 -4.32
CA VAL A 149 -10.04 -8.94 -3.92
C VAL A 149 -10.55 -10.38 -4.07
N TYR A 150 -10.24 -11.02 -5.20
CA TYR A 150 -10.57 -12.44 -5.41
C TYR A 150 -9.88 -13.35 -4.40
N ASN A 151 -8.62 -13.06 -4.07
CA ASN A 151 -7.89 -13.81 -3.04
C ASN A 151 -8.57 -13.70 -1.68
N ALA A 152 -9.05 -12.52 -1.29
CA ALA A 152 -9.80 -12.35 -0.05
C ALA A 152 -11.12 -13.14 -0.05
N VAL A 153 -11.85 -13.12 -1.17
CA VAL A 153 -13.07 -13.91 -1.36
C VAL A 153 -12.81 -15.41 -1.18
N ILE A 154 -11.74 -15.93 -1.77
CA ILE A 154 -11.35 -17.33 -1.66
C ILE A 154 -10.92 -17.68 -0.24
N LEU A 155 -10.05 -16.89 0.37
CA LEU A 155 -9.49 -17.19 1.70
C LEU A 155 -10.52 -17.08 2.80
N ASN A 156 -11.48 -16.19 2.68
CA ASN A 156 -12.57 -16.02 3.66
C ASN A 156 -13.83 -16.82 3.30
N GLU A 157 -13.76 -17.63 2.23
CA GLU A 157 -14.87 -18.49 1.75
C GLU A 157 -16.19 -17.71 1.57
N LEU A 158 -16.11 -16.56 0.88
CA LEU A 158 -17.26 -15.67 0.65
C LEU A 158 -18.08 -16.08 -0.57
N ASN A 159 -19.33 -15.60 -0.64
CA ASN A 159 -20.24 -15.78 -1.76
C ASN A 159 -20.29 -14.49 -2.60
N PRO A 160 -19.53 -14.36 -3.70
CA PRO A 160 -19.50 -13.14 -4.48
C PRO A 160 -20.69 -13.02 -5.43
N VAL A 161 -21.32 -11.85 -5.44
CA VAL A 161 -22.27 -11.40 -6.45
C VAL A 161 -21.56 -10.37 -7.33
N TYR A 162 -21.50 -10.60 -8.64
CA TYR A 162 -20.69 -9.80 -9.55
C TYR A 162 -21.47 -8.68 -10.23
N ILE A 163 -20.91 -7.47 -10.20
CA ILE A 163 -21.29 -6.37 -11.11
C ILE A 163 -20.36 -6.41 -12.31
N TYR A 164 -20.93 -6.38 -13.50
CA TYR A 164 -20.17 -6.31 -14.75
C TYR A 164 -20.17 -4.86 -15.23
N PRO A 165 -19.01 -4.15 -15.12
CA PRO A 165 -18.92 -2.78 -15.62
C PRO A 165 -19.25 -2.71 -17.12
N GLU A 166 -19.88 -1.63 -17.56
CA GLU A 166 -20.10 -1.38 -18.98
C GLU A 166 -18.75 -1.32 -19.70
N TYR A 167 -18.66 -2.00 -20.85
CA TYR A 167 -17.48 -1.97 -21.69
C TYR A 167 -17.67 -0.99 -22.83
N ASP A 168 -16.72 -0.09 -23.00
CA ASP A 168 -16.68 0.84 -24.13
C ASP A 168 -15.97 0.17 -25.32
N GLU A 169 -16.73 -0.23 -26.33
CA GLU A 169 -16.21 -0.95 -27.50
C GLU A 169 -15.36 -0.04 -28.42
N GLU A 170 -15.62 1.27 -28.41
CA GLU A 170 -14.91 2.23 -29.26
C GLU A 170 -13.46 2.42 -28.76
N TYR A 171 -13.30 2.57 -27.45
CA TYR A 171 -11.99 2.83 -26.84
C TYR A 171 -11.37 1.62 -26.13
N GLY A 172 -12.10 0.53 -26.00
CA GLY A 172 -11.58 -0.75 -25.50
C GLY A 172 -11.31 -0.78 -23.99
N TYR A 173 -12.15 -0.13 -23.16
CA TYR A 173 -11.96 -0.11 -21.72
C TYR A 173 -13.28 -0.31 -20.94
N TYR A 174 -13.17 -0.64 -19.65
CA TYR A 174 -14.30 -0.71 -18.74
C TYR A 174 -14.60 0.65 -18.10
N LYS A 175 -15.85 1.05 -18.09
CA LYS A 175 -16.34 2.28 -17.42
C LYS A 175 -16.36 2.10 -15.90
N GLY A 176 -16.51 3.22 -15.18
CA GLY A 176 -16.80 3.21 -13.73
C GLY A 176 -18.21 2.66 -13.46
N ILE A 177 -18.39 2.11 -12.25
CA ILE A 177 -19.69 1.62 -11.79
C ILE A 177 -20.58 2.81 -11.42
N THR A 178 -21.83 2.77 -11.85
CA THR A 178 -22.84 3.78 -11.59
C THR A 178 -23.72 3.42 -10.40
N LEU A 179 -24.36 4.43 -9.79
CA LEU A 179 -25.36 4.20 -8.75
C LEU A 179 -26.51 3.30 -9.23
N LYS A 180 -26.89 3.43 -10.51
CA LYS A 180 -27.97 2.61 -11.09
C LYS A 180 -27.59 1.13 -11.06
N GLU A 181 -26.38 0.78 -11.49
CA GLU A 181 -25.91 -0.62 -11.48
C GLU A 181 -25.87 -1.19 -10.05
N ILE A 182 -25.47 -0.38 -9.06
CA ILE A 182 -25.52 -0.79 -7.66
C ILE A 182 -26.95 -1.07 -7.20
N LYS A 183 -27.90 -0.17 -7.49
CA LYS A 183 -29.33 -0.36 -7.16
C LYS A 183 -29.88 -1.61 -7.81
N ASP A 184 -29.67 -1.74 -9.11
CA ASP A 184 -30.19 -2.88 -9.88
C ASP A 184 -29.70 -4.22 -9.33
N ILE A 185 -28.41 -4.34 -8.91
CA ILE A 185 -27.87 -5.59 -8.37
C ILE A 185 -28.34 -5.86 -6.94
N VAL A 186 -28.41 -4.83 -6.09
CA VAL A 186 -28.92 -4.95 -4.71
C VAL A 186 -30.40 -5.34 -4.72
N ASP A 187 -31.22 -4.71 -5.54
CA ASP A 187 -32.63 -5.01 -5.65
C ASP A 187 -32.87 -6.40 -6.24
N LYS A 188 -32.11 -6.77 -7.28
CA LYS A 188 -32.16 -8.13 -7.84
C LYS A 188 -31.79 -9.19 -6.82
N TYR A 189 -30.72 -9.01 -6.03
CA TYR A 189 -30.38 -9.92 -4.97
C TYR A 189 -31.49 -10.02 -3.94
N SER A 190 -32.04 -8.88 -3.53
CA SER A 190 -33.05 -8.78 -2.47
C SER A 190 -34.44 -9.29 -2.90
N SER A 191 -34.67 -9.58 -4.19
CA SER A 191 -35.92 -10.22 -4.63
C SER A 191 -36.07 -11.67 -4.18
N ASP A 192 -34.94 -12.37 -4.00
CA ASP A 192 -34.89 -13.79 -3.68
C ASP A 192 -34.21 -14.12 -2.34
N HIS A 193 -33.50 -13.13 -1.74
CA HIS A 193 -32.67 -13.26 -0.55
C HIS A 193 -32.88 -12.08 0.41
N ASP A 194 -32.42 -12.24 1.66
CA ASP A 194 -32.38 -11.11 2.60
C ASP A 194 -31.27 -10.13 2.21
N ARG A 195 -31.63 -8.85 2.06
CA ARG A 195 -30.66 -7.77 1.79
C ARG A 195 -29.58 -7.70 2.89
N ASN A 196 -29.91 -8.06 4.12
CA ASN A 196 -28.98 -8.08 5.25
C ASN A 196 -27.87 -9.14 5.11
N ASP A 197 -27.98 -10.07 4.16
CA ASP A 197 -26.90 -11.02 3.84
C ASP A 197 -25.72 -10.33 3.15
N ILE A 198 -25.95 -9.20 2.48
CA ILE A 198 -24.91 -8.41 1.82
C ILE A 198 -24.08 -7.70 2.90
N LYS A 199 -22.79 -8.10 3.04
CA LYS A 199 -21.90 -7.57 4.09
C LYS A 199 -20.93 -6.50 3.60
N ALA A 200 -20.71 -6.39 2.30
CA ALA A 200 -19.92 -5.31 1.71
C ALA A 200 -20.19 -5.17 0.21
N VAL A 201 -19.95 -3.96 -0.30
CA VAL A 201 -19.75 -3.69 -1.73
C VAL A 201 -18.29 -3.31 -1.94
N ILE A 202 -17.64 -3.90 -2.96
CA ILE A 202 -16.23 -3.71 -3.24
C ILE A 202 -16.08 -3.21 -4.68
N LEU A 203 -15.51 -2.02 -4.84
CA LEU A 203 -15.31 -1.38 -6.13
C LEU A 203 -13.85 -1.01 -6.34
N THR A 204 -13.42 -0.97 -7.61
CA THR A 204 -12.13 -0.37 -8.00
C THR A 204 -12.42 0.98 -8.66
N SER A 205 -11.98 2.07 -8.04
CA SER A 205 -12.16 3.43 -8.53
C SER A 205 -11.00 4.33 -8.08
N PRO A 206 -10.20 4.88 -9.02
CA PRO A 206 -10.37 4.72 -10.47
C PRO A 206 -10.04 3.31 -10.95
N THR A 207 -10.57 2.96 -12.13
CA THR A 207 -10.16 1.73 -12.84
C THR A 207 -8.70 1.84 -13.29
N TYR A 208 -8.15 0.75 -13.85
CA TYR A 208 -6.80 0.78 -14.42
C TYR A 208 -6.63 1.85 -15.51
N GLU A 209 -7.68 2.09 -16.28
CA GLU A 209 -7.72 3.08 -17.36
C GLU A 209 -7.98 4.52 -16.87
N GLY A 210 -8.33 4.69 -15.58
CA GLY A 210 -8.56 6.01 -14.98
C GLY A 210 -10.03 6.42 -14.85
N ASN A 211 -10.99 5.52 -15.10
CA ASN A 211 -12.42 5.84 -14.95
C ASN A 211 -12.82 5.82 -13.48
N VAL A 212 -13.52 6.85 -13.05
CA VAL A 212 -13.98 7.05 -11.67
C VAL A 212 -15.49 6.75 -11.57
N SER A 213 -15.87 6.01 -10.52
CA SER A 213 -17.25 5.73 -10.16
C SER A 213 -17.86 6.89 -9.33
N ASP A 214 -19.18 7.02 -9.31
CA ASP A 214 -19.89 7.96 -8.43
C ASP A 214 -19.93 7.45 -6.98
N ILE A 215 -18.76 7.43 -6.34
CA ILE A 215 -18.57 6.86 -5.00
C ILE A 215 -19.51 7.51 -3.99
N LYS A 216 -19.70 8.84 -4.05
CA LYS A 216 -20.53 9.57 -3.09
C LYS A 216 -21.98 9.07 -3.11
N SER A 217 -22.60 9.06 -4.27
CA SER A 217 -24.00 8.61 -4.39
C SER A 217 -24.14 7.13 -4.06
N ILE A 218 -23.14 6.33 -4.38
CA ILE A 218 -23.10 4.89 -4.05
C ILE A 218 -23.01 4.69 -2.53
N ALA A 219 -22.10 5.38 -1.83
CA ALA A 219 -21.98 5.32 -0.38
C ALA A 219 -23.26 5.76 0.32
N GLU A 220 -23.81 6.92 -0.06
CA GLU A 220 -25.08 7.43 0.49
C GLU A 220 -26.25 6.44 0.33
N TYR A 221 -26.31 5.70 -0.77
CA TYR A 221 -27.32 4.66 -0.97
C TYR A 221 -27.08 3.43 -0.09
N LEU A 222 -25.85 2.90 -0.05
CA LEU A 222 -25.51 1.69 0.69
C LEU A 222 -25.66 1.86 2.21
N HIS A 223 -25.33 3.04 2.71
CA HIS A 223 -25.42 3.37 4.14
C HIS A 223 -26.85 3.35 4.66
N GLN A 224 -27.88 3.55 3.81
CA GLN A 224 -29.28 3.39 4.20
C GLN A 224 -29.60 1.97 4.65
N TYR A 225 -28.78 1.01 4.26
CA TYR A 225 -28.93 -0.41 4.55
C TYR A 225 -27.81 -0.96 5.44
N ASN A 226 -26.97 -0.11 6.00
CA ASN A 226 -25.76 -0.48 6.77
C ASN A 226 -24.82 -1.42 5.99
N ILE A 227 -24.70 -1.24 4.69
CA ILE A 227 -23.79 -1.99 3.84
C ILE A 227 -22.52 -1.14 3.63
N PRO A 228 -21.34 -1.59 4.12
CA PRO A 228 -20.10 -0.86 3.94
C PRO A 228 -19.61 -0.88 2.50
N LEU A 229 -19.00 0.24 2.08
CA LEU A 229 -18.36 0.41 0.78
C LEU A 229 -16.84 0.37 0.93
N ILE A 230 -16.21 -0.62 0.31
CA ILE A 230 -14.75 -0.74 0.21
C ILE A 230 -14.33 -0.28 -1.19
N VAL A 231 -13.40 0.66 -1.26
CA VAL A 231 -12.90 1.17 -2.54
C VAL A 231 -11.39 0.88 -2.67
N ASP A 232 -11.05 0.06 -3.65
CA ASP A 232 -9.67 -0.05 -4.13
C ASP A 232 -9.34 1.17 -5.00
N GLU A 233 -8.84 2.22 -4.35
CA GLU A 233 -8.39 3.47 -4.96
C GLU A 233 -6.87 3.44 -5.24
N ALA A 234 -6.32 2.27 -5.57
CA ALA A 234 -4.89 2.10 -5.75
C ALA A 234 -4.27 3.04 -6.79
N HIS A 235 -5.02 3.50 -7.77
CA HIS A 235 -4.58 4.46 -8.79
C HIS A 235 -4.95 5.91 -8.46
N GLY A 236 -5.57 6.20 -7.32
CA GLY A 236 -6.06 7.51 -6.90
C GLY A 236 -5.36 8.14 -5.69
N ALA A 237 -4.19 7.63 -5.26
CA ALA A 237 -3.51 8.15 -4.08
C ALA A 237 -3.18 9.66 -4.14
N HIS A 238 -3.19 10.26 -5.31
CA HIS A 238 -2.93 11.68 -5.55
C HIS A 238 -4.19 12.56 -5.58
N PHE A 239 -5.40 12.00 -5.49
CA PHE A 239 -6.65 12.75 -5.72
C PHE A 239 -6.87 13.91 -4.75
N ASN A 240 -6.41 13.79 -3.51
CA ASN A 240 -6.60 14.85 -2.50
C ASN A 240 -5.71 16.10 -2.70
N PHE A 241 -4.74 16.08 -3.61
CA PHE A 241 -3.67 17.07 -3.66
C PHE A 241 -3.80 18.10 -4.78
N SER A 242 -4.90 18.10 -5.53
CA SER A 242 -5.23 19.13 -6.51
C SER A 242 -6.72 19.14 -6.80
N GLU A 243 -7.30 20.33 -6.92
CA GLU A 243 -8.70 20.54 -7.35
C GLU A 243 -8.96 20.07 -8.79
N SER A 244 -7.89 19.85 -9.58
CA SER A 244 -7.99 19.32 -10.94
C SER A 244 -8.24 17.82 -10.99
N PHE A 245 -8.12 17.13 -9.87
CA PHE A 245 -8.40 15.69 -9.75
C PHE A 245 -9.81 15.44 -9.23
N PRO A 246 -10.36 14.24 -9.48
CA PRO A 246 -11.57 13.80 -8.81
C PRO A 246 -11.41 13.80 -7.29
N GLN A 247 -12.52 13.93 -6.58
CA GLN A 247 -12.52 13.79 -5.12
C GLN A 247 -12.20 12.34 -4.73
N SER A 248 -11.31 12.16 -3.72
CA SER A 248 -10.97 10.83 -3.19
C SER A 248 -12.19 10.11 -2.61
N ALA A 249 -12.20 8.80 -2.73
CA ALA A 249 -13.22 7.93 -2.16
C ALA A 249 -13.38 8.12 -0.63
N VAL A 250 -12.31 8.48 0.09
CA VAL A 250 -12.35 8.84 1.51
C VAL A 250 -13.33 9.98 1.74
N LYS A 251 -13.17 11.08 1.02
CA LYS A 251 -14.03 12.29 1.14
C LYS A 251 -15.43 12.07 0.53
N CYS A 252 -15.57 11.08 -0.33
CA CYS A 252 -16.86 10.69 -0.90
C CYS A 252 -17.67 9.77 0.02
N GLY A 253 -17.14 9.41 1.20
CA GLY A 253 -17.85 8.64 2.22
C GLY A 253 -17.73 7.13 2.08
N ALA A 254 -16.75 6.60 1.32
CA ALA A 254 -16.43 5.19 1.38
C ALA A 254 -15.90 4.83 2.78
N ASP A 255 -16.28 3.66 3.30
CA ASP A 255 -15.93 3.25 4.67
C ASP A 255 -14.49 2.81 4.80
N ILE A 256 -13.97 2.14 3.76
CA ILE A 256 -12.58 1.70 3.69
C ILE A 256 -12.03 2.01 2.31
N VAL A 257 -10.88 2.68 2.26
CA VAL A 257 -10.21 3.04 1.00
C VAL A 257 -8.76 2.58 1.03
N ILE A 258 -8.30 1.98 -0.07
CA ILE A 258 -6.94 1.48 -0.21
C ILE A 258 -6.21 2.26 -1.30
N ASN A 259 -5.11 2.96 -0.94
CA ASN A 259 -4.27 3.71 -1.87
C ASN A 259 -2.92 3.03 -2.07
N SER A 260 -2.49 2.81 -3.32
CA SER A 260 -1.09 2.48 -3.63
C SER A 260 -0.27 3.76 -3.73
N VAL A 261 0.46 4.11 -2.69
CA VAL A 261 1.29 5.33 -2.68
C VAL A 261 2.31 5.29 -3.82
N HIS A 262 2.95 4.14 -4.03
CA HIS A 262 3.98 3.95 -5.04
C HIS A 262 3.49 4.06 -6.50
N LYS A 263 2.18 3.97 -6.77
CA LYS A 263 1.69 4.00 -8.16
C LYS A 263 1.66 5.42 -8.72
N THR A 264 1.20 6.39 -7.94
CA THR A 264 0.96 7.75 -8.41
C THR A 264 1.74 8.82 -7.66
N LEU A 265 2.27 8.50 -6.49
CA LEU A 265 3.13 9.36 -5.69
C LEU A 265 4.58 8.84 -5.66
N PRO A 266 5.58 9.69 -5.34
CA PRO A 266 6.99 9.31 -5.33
C PRO A 266 7.34 8.49 -4.08
N SER A 267 7.03 7.21 -4.08
CA SER A 267 7.33 6.26 -3.01
C SER A 267 7.90 4.96 -3.57
N LEU A 268 8.57 4.18 -2.72
CA LEU A 268 9.12 2.88 -3.11
C LEU A 268 8.00 1.90 -3.42
N THR A 269 8.25 1.00 -4.37
CA THR A 269 7.32 -0.08 -4.73
C THR A 269 6.88 -0.84 -3.48
N GLN A 270 5.63 -1.31 -3.45
CA GLN A 270 5.02 -2.03 -2.33
C GLN A 270 4.41 -1.13 -1.23
N THR A 271 4.70 0.18 -1.24
CA THR A 271 4.12 1.11 -0.27
C THR A 271 2.66 1.45 -0.60
N ALA A 272 1.81 1.41 0.42
CA ALA A 272 0.40 1.72 0.29
C ALA A 272 -0.18 2.26 1.62
N LEU A 273 -1.44 2.68 1.58
CA LEU A 273 -2.23 3.13 2.73
C LEU A 273 -3.58 2.42 2.74
N ILE A 274 -4.10 2.21 3.93
CA ILE A 274 -5.51 1.91 4.17
C ILE A 274 -6.08 3.05 5.01
N HIS A 275 -7.22 3.57 4.58
CA HIS A 275 -7.97 4.63 5.25
C HIS A 275 -9.31 4.07 5.71
N ILE A 276 -9.75 4.47 6.88
CA ILE A 276 -10.99 4.01 7.51
C ILE A 276 -11.79 5.22 7.94
N ASN A 277 -13.05 5.27 7.54
CA ASN A 277 -14.07 6.18 8.07
C ASN A 277 -14.92 5.43 9.08
N TYR A 278 -15.14 6.04 10.24
CA TYR A 278 -15.96 5.44 11.31
C TYR A 278 -17.44 5.41 10.91
N GLY A 279 -18.17 4.52 11.53
CA GLY A 279 -19.61 4.39 11.33
C GLY A 279 -20.09 2.95 11.43
N ILE A 280 -20.07 2.24 10.31
CA ILE A 280 -20.68 0.90 10.22
C ILE A 280 -19.68 -0.25 10.19
N VAL A 281 -18.38 0.04 10.18
CA VAL A 281 -17.33 -0.99 10.17
C VAL A 281 -16.72 -1.21 11.56
N ASP A 282 -16.36 -2.46 11.85
CA ASP A 282 -15.61 -2.81 13.06
C ASP A 282 -14.10 -2.58 12.82
N VAL A 283 -13.63 -1.43 13.29
CA VAL A 283 -12.24 -0.98 13.11
C VAL A 283 -11.24 -1.95 13.76
N GLU A 284 -11.57 -2.46 14.96
CA GLU A 284 -10.66 -3.37 15.66
C GLU A 284 -10.52 -4.71 14.92
N ARG A 285 -11.58 -5.16 14.28
CA ARG A 285 -11.52 -6.36 13.47
C ARG A 285 -10.72 -6.13 12.19
N ILE A 286 -10.86 -4.98 11.54
CA ILE A 286 -10.02 -4.60 10.38
C ILE A 286 -8.56 -4.52 10.80
N ARG A 287 -8.25 -3.89 11.96
CA ARG A 287 -6.90 -3.80 12.51
C ARG A 287 -6.28 -5.17 12.78
N ARG A 288 -7.08 -6.12 13.28
CA ARG A 288 -6.64 -7.50 13.48
C ARG A 288 -6.21 -8.15 12.18
N TYR A 289 -6.97 -8.01 11.09
CA TYR A 289 -6.61 -8.56 9.79
C TYR A 289 -5.46 -7.79 9.14
N TRP A 290 -5.38 -6.47 9.34
CA TRP A 290 -4.23 -5.68 8.94
C TRP A 290 -2.95 -6.23 9.59
N ASN A 291 -2.96 -6.52 10.88
CA ASN A 291 -1.83 -7.15 11.57
C ASN A 291 -1.49 -8.55 11.01
N ILE A 292 -2.49 -9.34 10.62
CA ILE A 292 -2.28 -10.68 10.06
C ILE A 292 -1.61 -10.62 8.68
N TYR A 293 -2.01 -9.65 7.85
CA TYR A 293 -1.52 -9.56 6.46
C TYR A 293 -0.28 -8.69 6.29
N GLN A 294 0.18 -8.00 7.34
CA GLN A 294 1.47 -7.32 7.34
C GLN A 294 2.58 -8.24 7.83
N SER A 295 3.81 -7.94 7.40
CA SER A 295 5.01 -8.58 7.96
C SER A 295 5.14 -8.25 9.45
N THR A 296 5.54 -9.22 10.27
CA THR A 296 5.91 -8.98 11.68
C THR A 296 7.23 -8.22 11.83
N SER A 297 7.98 -8.06 10.74
CA SER A 297 9.20 -7.24 10.66
C SER A 297 8.99 -6.20 9.55
N PRO A 298 8.16 -5.16 9.77
CA PRO A 298 7.84 -4.18 8.76
C PRO A 298 9.07 -3.32 8.44
N SER A 299 9.33 -3.11 7.15
CA SER A 299 10.49 -2.34 6.69
C SER A 299 10.36 -0.85 7.03
N TYR A 300 11.27 -0.35 7.86
CA TYR A 300 11.38 1.08 8.16
C TYR A 300 11.74 1.91 6.93
N ILE A 301 12.45 1.32 5.97
CA ILE A 301 12.77 1.97 4.68
C ILE A 301 11.48 2.23 3.88
N LEU A 302 10.56 1.26 3.82
CA LEU A 302 9.27 1.44 3.15
C LEU A 302 8.40 2.45 3.89
N MET A 303 8.32 2.38 5.22
CA MET A 303 7.56 3.35 6.03
C MET A 303 8.10 4.78 5.87
N SER A 304 9.43 4.96 5.91
CA SER A 304 10.08 6.24 5.68
C SER A 304 9.78 6.79 4.27
N SER A 305 9.70 5.92 3.26
CA SER A 305 9.35 6.30 1.90
C SER A 305 7.90 6.77 1.79
N ILE A 306 6.96 6.17 2.53
CA ILE A 306 5.58 6.66 2.61
C ILE A 306 5.56 8.05 3.26
N ALA A 307 6.12 8.18 4.47
CA ALA A 307 6.14 9.44 5.21
C ALA A 307 6.76 10.58 4.38
N ARG A 308 7.87 10.30 3.70
CA ARG A 308 8.53 11.28 2.82
C ARG A 308 7.65 11.67 1.64
N SER A 309 7.00 10.70 1.01
CA SER A 309 6.08 10.95 -0.11
C SER A 309 4.91 11.84 0.31
N LEU A 310 4.33 11.60 1.48
CA LEU A 310 3.24 12.42 2.03
C LEU A 310 3.72 13.84 2.38
N SER A 311 4.93 13.99 2.91
CA SER A 311 5.52 15.31 3.17
C SER A 311 5.70 16.14 1.90
N ILE A 312 5.97 15.51 0.75
CA ILE A 312 6.11 16.20 -0.55
C ILE A 312 4.76 16.78 -1.00
N VAL A 313 3.68 16.03 -0.87
CA VAL A 313 2.36 16.45 -1.36
C VAL A 313 1.64 17.39 -0.40
N LYS A 314 2.10 17.49 0.86
CA LYS A 314 1.61 18.43 1.87
C LYS A 314 2.12 19.85 1.63
N ASN A 315 3.30 20.03 1.01
CA ASN A 315 3.99 21.30 0.76
C ASN A 315 3.91 21.71 -0.71
#